data_9c2cfddb58ddebfe0797766e24743286
#
_entry.id   9c2cfddb58ddebfe0797766e24743286
#
_cell.length_a   1.000
_cell.length_b   1.000
_cell.length_c   1.000
_cell.angle_alpha   90.00
_cell.angle_beta   90.00
_cell.angle_gamma   90.00
#
_symmetry.space_group_name_H-M   'P 1'
#
loop_
_entity.id
_entity.type
_entity.pdbx_description
1 polymer ?
#
loop_
_entity_poly.entity_id
_entity_poly.type
_entity_poly.pdbx_seq_one_letter_code
_entity_poly.pdbx_strand_id
1 'polypeptide(L)'
;MGLFPLLIKCRGGDVSSSRRTIALTACRPGAGGSRLPHKQRALTKEPLAAVLESCDDSLKGKRDRALLLFAWASGGRRRSEVSEAVFENLHRGDEGAYLYTLASSKTNHNGKIRPEDVKPVVGSAAVALDAWLKASGISSGPLFRRILKNGKLGTDGLSGTAVRDIVKARCALAGVGEDFSAHSLRSGFVTEAGRQNMPLQETMAMTGHRSTDTVAGYFRAGAAQVSAVARMMDSGKRGPVES
;
A
#
# COMPACT_ATOMS: atom_id res chain seq x y z
N MET A 1 48.15 29.15 -16.28
CA MET A 1 48.08 30.53 -15.78
C MET A 1 47.04 30.48 -14.69
N GLY A 2 47.26 30.52 -13.41
CA GLY A 2 48.35 30.88 -12.52
C GLY A 2 47.63 31.09 -11.20
N LEU A 3 47.71 30.07 -10.30
CA LEU A 3 47.18 30.16 -8.92
C LEU A 3 48.19 30.92 -8.07
N PHE A 4 47.75 31.86 -7.27
CA PHE A 4 48.52 32.42 -6.19
C PHE A 4 47.82 32.11 -4.87
N PRO A 5 48.53 31.54 -3.87
CA PRO A 5 48.02 31.43 -2.51
C PRO A 5 48.49 32.67 -1.67
N LEU A 6 47.57 33.24 -0.93
CA LEU A 6 47.82 34.31 -0.01
C LEU A 6 48.48 33.77 1.28
N LEU A 7 49.72 34.20 1.51
CA LEU A 7 50.45 33.92 2.73
C LEU A 7 50.17 35.01 3.79
N ILE A 8 49.50 34.70 4.87
CA ILE A 8 49.41 35.59 6.04
C ILE A 8 50.46 35.17 7.06
N LYS A 9 51.44 36.08 7.24
CA LYS A 9 52.52 35.99 8.21
C LYS A 9 52.04 36.56 9.56
N CYS A 10 51.89 35.74 10.60
CA CYS A 10 51.79 36.24 11.98
C CYS A 10 53.10 36.06 12.68
N ARG A 11 53.59 37.16 13.22
CA ARG A 11 54.80 37.26 14.03
C ARG A 11 54.60 36.68 15.42
N GLY A 12 55.70 36.19 15.97
CA GLY A 12 55.86 35.41 17.18
C GLY A 12 55.53 36.11 18.47
N GLY A 13 55.27 35.28 19.44
CA GLY A 13 55.21 35.55 20.86
C GLY A 13 55.47 34.23 21.59
N ASP A 14 56.65 34.13 22.14
CA ASP A 14 57.12 33.04 22.98
C ASP A 14 56.34 32.98 24.29
N VAL A 15 55.73 31.86 24.66
CA VAL A 15 55.51 31.48 26.07
C VAL A 15 55.52 29.96 26.15
N SER A 16 56.50 29.48 26.92
CA SER A 16 56.65 28.10 27.34
C SER A 16 55.46 27.50 28.03
N SER A 17 55.26 26.25 27.87
CA SER A 17 54.75 25.28 28.85
C SER A 17 53.65 24.34 28.31
N SER A 18 54.00 23.10 28.50
CA SER A 18 53.08 21.93 28.61
C SER A 18 52.44 21.39 27.31
N ARG A 19 53.17 20.53 26.64
CA ARG A 19 52.64 19.63 25.63
C ARG A 19 51.69 18.62 26.29
N ARG A 20 50.40 18.88 26.24
CA ARG A 20 49.40 17.83 26.36
C ARG A 20 49.11 17.32 24.95
N THR A 21 49.70 16.19 24.63
CA THR A 21 49.35 15.44 23.44
C THR A 21 47.91 14.99 23.57
N ILE A 22 46.99 15.69 22.90
CA ILE A 22 45.64 15.20 22.73
C ILE A 22 45.74 14.09 21.66
N ALA A 23 45.68 12.86 22.12
CA ALA A 23 45.51 11.71 21.24
C ALA A 23 44.13 11.84 20.57
N LEU A 24 44.13 12.21 19.31
CA LEU A 24 42.97 12.05 18.46
C LEU A 24 42.71 10.55 18.34
N THR A 25 41.84 10.03 19.21
CA THR A 25 41.29 8.70 19.08
C THR A 25 40.47 8.71 17.80
N ALA A 26 41.05 8.12 16.75
CA ALA A 26 40.32 7.87 15.52
C ALA A 26 39.07 7.05 15.87
N CYS A 27 37.91 7.67 15.80
CA CYS A 27 36.63 6.96 15.84
C CYS A 27 36.64 5.96 14.68
N ARG A 28 36.84 4.68 14.98
CA ARG A 28 36.54 3.59 14.05
C ARG A 28 35.05 3.74 13.70
N PRO A 29 34.68 3.82 12.41
CA PRO A 29 33.28 3.71 12.04
C PRO A 29 32.84 2.31 12.46
N GLY A 30 32.02 2.25 13.50
CA GLY A 30 31.38 1.02 13.92
C GLY A 30 30.56 0.49 12.73
N ALA A 31 30.96 -0.67 12.22
CA ALA A 31 30.18 -1.46 11.26
C ALA A 31 28.93 -2.02 11.99
N GLY A 32 27.96 -1.16 12.20
CA GLY A 32 26.68 -1.42 12.81
C GLY A 32 25.65 -0.51 12.18
N GLY A 33 25.60 -0.48 10.84
CA GLY A 33 24.44 0.07 10.13
C GLY A 33 23.25 -0.79 10.48
N SER A 34 22.48 -0.39 11.50
CA SER A 34 21.15 -0.89 11.73
C SER A 34 20.36 -0.65 10.44
N ARG A 35 20.33 -1.67 9.57
CA ARG A 35 19.37 -1.68 8.47
C ARG A 35 18.02 -1.61 9.12
N LEU A 36 17.40 -0.43 9.07
CA LEU A 36 15.99 -0.30 9.39
C LEU A 36 15.27 -1.42 8.61
N PRO A 37 14.41 -2.22 9.26
CA PRO A 37 13.72 -3.28 8.58
C PRO A 37 13.06 -2.70 7.34
N HIS A 38 13.30 -3.32 6.18
CA HIS A 38 12.83 -2.87 4.87
C HIS A 38 11.30 -2.87 4.91
N LYS A 39 10.73 -1.76 5.33
CA LYS A 39 9.28 -1.61 5.48
C LYS A 39 8.71 -1.59 4.07
N GLN A 40 7.94 -2.61 3.71
CA GLN A 40 7.29 -2.66 2.41
C GLN A 40 6.52 -1.36 2.17
N ARG A 41 6.70 -0.77 0.99
CA ARG A 41 6.04 0.48 0.63
C ARG A 41 4.53 0.26 0.54
N ALA A 42 3.77 1.28 0.95
CA ALA A 42 2.32 1.29 0.85
C ALA A 42 1.92 1.51 -0.62
N LEU A 43 1.08 0.65 -1.17
CA LEU A 43 0.53 0.79 -2.52
C LEU A 43 -0.69 1.72 -2.46
N THR A 44 -0.43 3.03 -2.42
CA THR A 44 -1.44 4.09 -2.38
C THR A 44 -2.14 4.25 -3.72
N LYS A 45 -3.07 5.19 -3.84
CA LYS A 45 -3.92 5.38 -5.02
C LYS A 45 -3.12 5.58 -6.31
N GLU A 46 -2.08 6.43 -6.31
CA GLU A 46 -1.33 6.74 -7.52
C GLU A 46 -0.53 5.53 -8.05
N PRO A 47 0.33 4.86 -7.24
CA PRO A 47 1.02 3.67 -7.74
C PRO A 47 0.06 2.52 -8.05
N LEU A 48 -1.08 2.40 -7.33
CA LEU A 48 -2.11 1.42 -7.68
C LEU A 48 -2.72 1.72 -9.06
N ALA A 49 -3.00 2.97 -9.39
CA ALA A 49 -3.52 3.35 -10.70
C ALA A 49 -2.57 2.91 -11.82
N ALA A 50 -1.27 3.18 -11.69
CA ALA A 50 -0.26 2.72 -12.65
C ALA A 50 -0.23 1.18 -12.77
N VAL A 51 -0.36 0.47 -11.65
CA VAL A 51 -0.45 -1.00 -11.64
C VAL A 51 -1.70 -1.49 -12.39
N LEU A 52 -2.83 -0.83 -12.23
CA LEU A 52 -4.08 -1.17 -12.93
C LEU A 52 -3.99 -0.93 -14.44
N GLU A 53 -3.26 0.09 -14.88
CA GLU A 53 -3.00 0.36 -16.30
C GLU A 53 -2.19 -0.78 -16.96
N SER A 54 -1.36 -1.49 -16.22
CA SER A 54 -0.64 -2.66 -16.71
C SER A 54 -1.56 -3.87 -16.99
N CYS A 55 -2.81 -3.83 -16.56
CA CYS A 55 -3.78 -4.89 -16.78
C CYS A 55 -4.48 -4.69 -18.12
N ASP A 56 -4.19 -5.56 -19.10
CA ASP A 56 -4.80 -5.58 -20.42
C ASP A 56 -6.24 -6.16 -20.41
N ASP A 57 -6.88 -6.20 -21.59
CA ASP A 57 -8.24 -6.72 -21.74
C ASP A 57 -8.31 -8.25 -21.87
N SER A 58 -7.18 -8.96 -21.78
CA SER A 58 -7.16 -10.42 -21.73
C SER A 58 -7.90 -10.95 -20.50
N LEU A 59 -8.29 -12.22 -20.52
CA LEU A 59 -8.88 -12.88 -19.35
C LEU A 59 -7.99 -12.75 -18.10
N LYS A 60 -6.67 -12.82 -18.28
CA LYS A 60 -5.68 -12.64 -17.21
C LYS A 60 -5.64 -11.20 -16.70
N GLY A 61 -5.65 -10.22 -17.60
CA GLY A 61 -5.66 -8.81 -17.22
C GLY A 61 -6.94 -8.42 -16.47
N LYS A 62 -8.11 -8.88 -16.96
CA LYS A 62 -9.40 -8.67 -16.26
C LYS A 62 -9.42 -9.29 -14.87
N ARG A 63 -8.91 -10.54 -14.73
CA ARG A 63 -8.76 -11.18 -13.42
C ARG A 63 -7.87 -10.35 -12.48
N ASP A 64 -6.70 -9.96 -12.95
CA ASP A 64 -5.71 -9.28 -12.12
C ASP A 64 -6.21 -7.90 -11.70
N ARG A 65 -6.85 -7.16 -12.61
CA ARG A 65 -7.49 -5.87 -12.31
C ARG A 65 -8.59 -6.01 -11.26
N ALA A 66 -9.48 -6.98 -11.44
CA ALA A 66 -10.56 -7.24 -10.49
C ALA A 66 -10.01 -7.66 -9.11
N LEU A 67 -9.01 -8.52 -9.08
CA LEU A 67 -8.35 -8.98 -7.84
C LEU A 67 -7.71 -7.81 -7.08
N LEU A 68 -6.96 -6.96 -7.76
CA LEU A 68 -6.27 -5.81 -7.16
C LEU A 68 -7.27 -4.81 -6.58
N LEU A 69 -8.29 -4.46 -7.35
CA LEU A 69 -9.33 -3.52 -6.92
C LEU A 69 -10.20 -4.12 -5.80
N PHE A 70 -10.60 -5.38 -5.90
CA PHE A 70 -11.30 -6.08 -4.83
C PHE A 70 -10.50 -6.09 -3.54
N ALA A 71 -9.22 -6.47 -3.62
CA ALA A 71 -8.36 -6.52 -2.45
C ALA A 71 -8.16 -5.15 -1.81
N TRP A 72 -8.01 -4.10 -2.61
CA TRP A 72 -7.78 -2.74 -2.12
C TRP A 72 -9.06 -2.09 -1.61
N ALA A 73 -10.12 -2.06 -2.42
CA ALA A 73 -11.36 -1.33 -2.12
C ALA A 73 -12.17 -1.94 -0.97
N SER A 74 -12.10 -3.25 -0.76
CA SER A 74 -12.75 -3.90 0.39
C SER A 74 -11.98 -3.75 1.72
N GLY A 75 -11.02 -2.80 1.79
CA GLY A 75 -10.25 -2.47 3.00
C GLY A 75 -8.87 -3.11 3.07
N GLY A 76 -8.21 -3.34 1.94
CA GLY A 76 -6.87 -3.92 1.89
C GLY A 76 -6.84 -5.37 2.39
N ARG A 77 -7.53 -6.27 1.67
CA ARG A 77 -7.62 -7.68 2.05
C ARG A 77 -6.27 -8.38 2.11
N ARG A 78 -6.14 -9.30 3.06
CA ARG A 78 -4.97 -10.19 3.12
C ARG A 78 -4.99 -11.14 1.93
N ARG A 79 -3.81 -11.59 1.49
CA ARG A 79 -3.70 -12.56 0.38
C ARG A 79 -4.50 -13.85 0.61
N SER A 80 -4.61 -14.32 1.86
CA SER A 80 -5.44 -15.47 2.21
C SER A 80 -6.93 -15.17 2.04
N GLU A 81 -7.39 -13.99 2.50
CA GLU A 81 -8.78 -13.56 2.35
C GLU A 81 -9.17 -13.41 0.86
N VAL A 82 -8.23 -13.00 0.01
CA VAL A 82 -8.44 -12.92 -1.45
C VAL A 82 -8.45 -14.30 -2.09
N SER A 83 -7.54 -15.20 -1.67
CA SER A 83 -7.47 -16.55 -2.23
C SER A 83 -8.65 -17.44 -1.82
N GLU A 84 -9.23 -17.19 -0.66
CA GLU A 84 -10.39 -17.90 -0.11
C GLU A 84 -11.72 -17.26 -0.55
N ALA A 85 -11.67 -16.20 -1.36
CA ALA A 85 -12.88 -15.55 -1.82
C ALA A 85 -13.69 -16.47 -2.75
N VAL A 86 -14.99 -16.61 -2.43
CA VAL A 86 -15.93 -17.44 -3.19
C VAL A 86 -17.11 -16.62 -3.69
N PHE A 87 -17.70 -17.06 -4.80
CA PHE A 87 -18.81 -16.39 -5.45
C PHE A 87 -20.05 -16.35 -4.56
N GLU A 88 -20.30 -17.38 -3.79
CA GLU A 88 -21.46 -17.52 -2.88
C GLU A 88 -21.53 -16.42 -1.83
N ASN A 89 -20.39 -15.84 -1.48
CA ASN A 89 -20.30 -14.75 -0.50
C ASN A 89 -20.41 -13.35 -1.13
N LEU A 90 -20.64 -13.29 -2.45
CA LEU A 90 -20.77 -12.06 -3.21
C LEU A 90 -22.24 -11.81 -3.52
N HIS A 91 -22.80 -10.75 -2.99
CA HIS A 91 -24.20 -10.37 -3.21
C HIS A 91 -24.24 -9.07 -4.01
N ARG A 92 -25.15 -8.99 -4.99
CA ARG A 92 -25.43 -7.72 -5.67
C ARG A 92 -26.16 -6.80 -4.71
N GLY A 93 -25.65 -5.57 -4.60
CA GLY A 93 -26.29 -4.45 -3.96
C GLY A 93 -26.94 -3.54 -5.00
N ASP A 94 -27.41 -2.39 -4.54
CA ASP A 94 -27.99 -1.35 -5.38
C ASP A 94 -26.91 -0.65 -6.23
N GLU A 95 -27.33 0.02 -7.31
CA GLU A 95 -26.46 0.86 -8.16
C GLU A 95 -25.22 0.15 -8.74
N GLY A 96 -25.30 -1.16 -8.95
CA GLY A 96 -24.16 -1.95 -9.48
C GLY A 96 -23.06 -2.24 -8.47
N ALA A 97 -23.30 -1.98 -7.19
CA ALA A 97 -22.41 -2.36 -6.11
C ALA A 97 -22.44 -3.87 -5.84
N TYR A 98 -21.42 -4.34 -5.11
CA TYR A 98 -21.42 -5.66 -4.51
C TYR A 98 -21.15 -5.56 -3.01
N LEU A 99 -21.76 -6.46 -2.27
CA LEU A 99 -21.48 -6.71 -0.86
C LEU A 99 -20.79 -8.07 -0.77
N TYR A 100 -19.57 -8.08 -0.27
CA TYR A 100 -18.81 -9.31 -0.07
C TYR A 100 -18.75 -9.65 1.41
N THR A 101 -19.22 -10.85 1.78
CA THR A 101 -19.21 -11.36 3.16
C THR A 101 -17.95 -12.18 3.40
N LEU A 102 -17.13 -11.77 4.37
CA LEU A 102 -15.95 -12.51 4.81
C LEU A 102 -16.41 -13.72 5.66
N ALA A 103 -16.45 -14.90 5.07
CA ALA A 103 -16.88 -16.13 5.76
C ALA A 103 -15.89 -16.60 6.85
N SER A 104 -14.61 -16.31 6.65
CA SER A 104 -13.54 -16.63 7.61
C SER A 104 -12.53 -15.50 7.64
N SER A 105 -12.22 -15.00 8.82
CA SER A 105 -11.07 -14.15 9.04
C SER A 105 -10.23 -14.73 10.16
N LYS A 106 -8.95 -14.40 10.21
CA LYS A 106 -8.03 -14.84 11.28
C LYS A 106 -8.57 -14.55 12.70
N THR A 107 -9.66 -13.79 12.80
CA THR A 107 -10.29 -13.34 14.04
C THR A 107 -11.72 -13.83 14.21
N ASN A 108 -12.29 -14.54 13.22
CA ASN A 108 -13.63 -15.10 13.27
C ASN A 108 -13.57 -16.61 12.99
N HIS A 109 -13.20 -17.39 14.00
CA HIS A 109 -13.16 -18.85 13.92
C HIS A 109 -14.53 -19.52 14.17
N ASN A 110 -15.52 -18.74 14.63
CA ASN A 110 -16.82 -19.29 15.07
C ASN A 110 -17.92 -19.24 14.01
N GLY A 111 -17.60 -18.83 12.78
CA GLY A 111 -18.57 -18.83 11.67
C GLY A 111 -19.76 -17.84 11.81
N LYS A 112 -19.81 -17.02 12.86
CA LYS A 112 -20.86 -16.02 13.01
C LYS A 112 -20.52 -14.81 12.15
N ILE A 113 -21.36 -14.55 11.13
CA ILE A 113 -21.27 -13.36 10.29
C ILE A 113 -21.66 -12.15 11.14
N ARG A 114 -20.81 -11.13 11.16
CA ARG A 114 -21.06 -9.86 11.82
C ARG A 114 -21.26 -8.77 10.76
N PRO A 115 -21.93 -7.67 11.08
CA PRO A 115 -22.06 -6.55 10.15
C PRO A 115 -20.72 -6.05 9.62
N GLU A 116 -19.69 -6.03 10.47
CA GLU A 116 -18.33 -5.65 10.08
C GLU A 116 -17.61 -6.65 9.16
N ASP A 117 -18.14 -7.85 8.97
CA ASP A 117 -17.59 -8.85 8.04
C ASP A 117 -18.11 -8.62 6.60
N VAL A 118 -19.16 -7.83 6.43
CA VAL A 118 -19.68 -7.42 5.13
C VAL A 118 -18.88 -6.24 4.60
N LYS A 119 -18.32 -6.38 3.38
CA LYS A 119 -17.46 -5.38 2.76
C LYS A 119 -18.08 -4.88 1.46
N PRO A 120 -18.29 -3.58 1.31
CA PRO A 120 -18.74 -3.02 0.05
C PRO A 120 -17.62 -3.07 -0.99
N VAL A 121 -17.99 -3.45 -2.21
CA VAL A 121 -17.16 -3.37 -3.42
C VAL A 121 -17.93 -2.48 -4.38
N VAL A 122 -17.49 -1.23 -4.52
CA VAL A 122 -18.22 -0.18 -5.22
C VAL A 122 -17.37 0.50 -6.30
N GLY A 123 -17.99 1.28 -7.17
CA GLY A 123 -17.31 2.09 -8.16
C GLY A 123 -16.43 1.26 -9.10
N SER A 124 -15.20 1.69 -9.33
CA SER A 124 -14.26 1.00 -10.24
C SER A 124 -13.98 -0.45 -9.86
N ALA A 125 -14.05 -0.79 -8.57
CA ALA A 125 -13.87 -2.16 -8.11
C ALA A 125 -15.05 -3.06 -8.51
N ALA A 126 -16.28 -2.56 -8.41
CA ALA A 126 -17.47 -3.27 -8.86
C ALA A 126 -17.46 -3.46 -10.39
N VAL A 127 -17.12 -2.41 -11.14
CA VAL A 127 -17.01 -2.47 -12.61
C VAL A 127 -15.98 -3.52 -13.05
N ALA A 128 -14.80 -3.53 -12.40
CA ALA A 128 -13.77 -4.51 -12.73
C ALA A 128 -14.20 -5.95 -12.37
N LEU A 129 -14.90 -6.11 -11.25
CA LEU A 129 -15.43 -7.40 -10.82
C LEU A 129 -16.51 -7.91 -11.79
N ASP A 130 -17.42 -7.04 -12.23
CA ASP A 130 -18.38 -7.36 -13.27
C ASP A 130 -17.72 -7.82 -14.58
N ALA A 131 -16.71 -7.07 -15.03
CA ALA A 131 -15.97 -7.42 -16.25
C ALA A 131 -15.27 -8.78 -16.12
N TRP A 132 -14.74 -9.09 -14.94
CA TRP A 132 -14.13 -10.38 -14.65
C TRP A 132 -15.17 -11.51 -14.63
N LEU A 133 -16.27 -11.36 -13.90
CA LEU A 133 -17.34 -12.36 -13.80
C LEU A 133 -17.94 -12.64 -15.18
N LYS A 134 -18.22 -11.60 -15.95
CA LYS A 134 -18.74 -11.73 -17.31
C LYS A 134 -17.77 -12.45 -18.25
N ALA A 135 -16.47 -12.14 -18.19
CA ALA A 135 -15.48 -12.77 -19.06
C ALA A 135 -15.15 -14.21 -18.65
N SER A 136 -15.20 -14.52 -17.36
CA SER A 136 -14.87 -15.84 -16.81
C SER A 136 -16.06 -16.81 -16.79
N GLY A 137 -17.29 -16.32 -16.76
CA GLY A 137 -18.50 -17.13 -16.58
C GLY A 137 -18.63 -17.76 -15.20
N ILE A 138 -17.88 -17.27 -14.20
CA ILE A 138 -17.94 -17.81 -12.84
C ILE A 138 -19.29 -17.50 -12.22
N SER A 139 -19.99 -18.56 -11.77
CA SER A 139 -21.29 -18.50 -11.09
C SER A 139 -21.31 -19.29 -9.77
N SER A 140 -20.19 -19.95 -9.39
CA SER A 140 -20.04 -20.69 -8.15
C SER A 140 -18.58 -20.93 -7.81
N GLY A 141 -18.27 -21.20 -6.54
CA GLY A 141 -16.94 -21.59 -6.05
C GLY A 141 -15.93 -20.43 -6.05
N PRO A 142 -14.63 -20.71 -6.22
CA PRO A 142 -13.59 -19.70 -6.08
C PRO A 142 -13.78 -18.51 -7.02
N LEU A 143 -13.77 -17.29 -6.43
CA LEU A 143 -14.00 -16.03 -7.15
C LEU A 143 -12.84 -15.69 -8.08
N PHE A 144 -11.60 -15.97 -7.67
CA PHE A 144 -10.40 -15.74 -8.48
C PHE A 144 -9.72 -17.08 -8.76
N ARG A 145 -9.75 -17.48 -10.04
CA ARG A 145 -9.23 -18.78 -10.47
C ARG A 145 -7.93 -18.66 -11.24
N ARG A 146 -7.23 -19.79 -11.30
CA ARG A 146 -6.03 -19.94 -12.13
C ARG A 146 -6.41 -19.86 -13.60
N ILE A 147 -5.57 -19.19 -14.39
CA ILE A 147 -5.60 -19.24 -15.85
C ILE A 147 -4.45 -20.14 -16.28
N LEU A 148 -4.78 -21.16 -17.07
CA LEU A 148 -3.86 -22.16 -17.56
C LEU A 148 -2.95 -21.59 -18.66
N LYS A 149 -1.86 -22.28 -18.98
CA LYS A 149 -0.91 -21.85 -20.03
C LYS A 149 -1.56 -21.69 -21.41
N ASN A 150 -2.63 -22.44 -21.69
CA ASN A 150 -3.42 -22.33 -22.92
C ASN A 150 -4.45 -21.19 -22.89
N GLY A 151 -4.42 -20.32 -21.88
CA GLY A 151 -5.34 -19.20 -21.73
C GLY A 151 -6.73 -19.55 -21.17
N LYS A 152 -7.04 -20.83 -20.95
CA LYS A 152 -8.34 -21.28 -20.42
C LYS A 152 -8.41 -21.07 -18.91
N LEU A 153 -9.63 -20.82 -18.43
CA LEU A 153 -9.93 -20.75 -17.01
C LEU A 153 -9.82 -22.15 -16.37
N GLY A 154 -9.07 -22.25 -15.28
CA GLY A 154 -9.05 -23.47 -14.46
C GLY A 154 -10.23 -23.50 -13.48
N THR A 155 -10.43 -24.65 -12.85
CA THR A 155 -11.44 -24.85 -11.81
C THR A 155 -10.96 -24.39 -10.45
N ASP A 156 -9.64 -24.46 -10.21
CA ASP A 156 -9.04 -24.19 -8.90
C ASP A 156 -8.88 -22.71 -8.63
N GLY A 157 -9.12 -22.33 -7.37
CA GLY A 157 -8.84 -21.01 -6.86
C GLY A 157 -7.34 -20.67 -6.85
N LEU A 158 -7.03 -19.40 -6.76
CA LEU A 158 -5.66 -18.94 -6.57
C LEU A 158 -5.21 -19.26 -5.14
N SER A 159 -3.96 -19.70 -4.99
CA SER A 159 -3.32 -19.74 -3.67
C SER A 159 -2.92 -18.34 -3.19
N GLY A 160 -2.74 -18.16 -1.88
CA GLY A 160 -2.21 -16.91 -1.35
C GLY A 160 -0.82 -16.55 -1.88
N THR A 161 -0.02 -17.54 -2.29
CA THR A 161 1.25 -17.32 -3.00
C THR A 161 1.01 -16.77 -4.39
N ALA A 162 0.07 -17.34 -5.15
CA ALA A 162 -0.29 -16.84 -6.47
C ALA A 162 -0.82 -15.40 -6.43
N VAL A 163 -1.63 -15.06 -5.42
CA VAL A 163 -2.08 -13.66 -5.20
C VAL A 163 -0.89 -12.72 -4.99
N ARG A 164 0.08 -13.11 -4.16
CA ARG A 164 1.30 -12.31 -3.96
C ARG A 164 2.08 -12.13 -5.26
N ASP A 165 2.23 -13.20 -6.02
CA ASP A 165 3.03 -13.18 -7.25
C ASP A 165 2.35 -12.35 -8.35
N ILE A 166 1.01 -12.33 -8.41
CA ILE A 166 0.24 -11.43 -9.28
C ILE A 166 0.53 -9.97 -8.92
N VAL A 167 0.42 -9.61 -7.62
CA VAL A 167 0.71 -8.23 -7.18
C VAL A 167 2.12 -7.81 -7.59
N LYS A 168 3.14 -8.64 -7.32
CA LYS A 168 4.52 -8.37 -7.68
C LYS A 168 4.73 -8.23 -9.19
N ALA A 169 4.17 -9.16 -9.97
CA ALA A 169 4.29 -9.13 -11.42
C ALA A 169 3.67 -7.86 -12.03
N ARG A 170 2.51 -7.44 -11.53
CA ARG A 170 1.85 -6.23 -12.00
C ARG A 170 2.59 -4.96 -11.57
N CYS A 171 3.15 -4.92 -10.35
CA CYS A 171 4.01 -3.82 -9.92
C CYS A 171 5.28 -3.71 -10.77
N ALA A 172 5.91 -4.83 -11.11
CA ALA A 172 7.07 -4.85 -11.99
C ALA A 172 6.73 -4.36 -13.41
N LEU A 173 5.61 -4.81 -13.99
CA LEU A 173 5.14 -4.36 -15.30
C LEU A 173 4.82 -2.85 -15.33
N ALA A 174 4.30 -2.32 -14.24
CA ALA A 174 4.00 -0.90 -14.10
C ALA A 174 5.24 -0.03 -13.77
N GLY A 175 6.41 -0.64 -13.56
CA GLY A 175 7.64 0.08 -13.20
C GLY A 175 7.60 0.78 -11.84
N VAL A 176 6.65 0.42 -10.96
CA VAL A 176 6.51 1.09 -9.64
C VAL A 176 7.47 0.56 -8.58
N GLY A 177 8.28 -0.46 -8.90
CA GLY A 177 9.33 -1.03 -8.05
C GLY A 177 8.99 -2.41 -7.48
N GLU A 178 9.99 -3.07 -6.89
CA GLU A 178 9.89 -4.45 -6.40
C GLU A 178 9.46 -4.55 -4.92
N ASP A 179 9.44 -3.44 -4.20
CA ASP A 179 9.18 -3.36 -2.75
C ASP A 179 7.70 -3.54 -2.37
N PHE A 180 6.87 -3.92 -3.33
CA PHE A 180 5.44 -4.11 -3.14
C PHE A 180 5.05 -5.58 -3.03
N SER A 181 4.04 -5.84 -2.22
CA SER A 181 3.46 -7.17 -2.01
C SER A 181 1.96 -7.05 -1.73
N ALA A 182 1.31 -8.20 -1.51
CA ALA A 182 -0.09 -8.20 -1.08
C ALA A 182 -0.34 -7.43 0.24
N HIS A 183 0.67 -7.31 1.13
CA HIS A 183 0.57 -6.48 2.32
C HIS A 183 0.58 -4.98 1.98
N SER A 184 1.22 -4.61 0.89
CA SER A 184 1.28 -3.22 0.41
C SER A 184 -0.10 -2.68 -0.01
N LEU A 185 -1.01 -3.53 -0.47
CA LEU A 185 -2.40 -3.14 -0.73
C LEU A 185 -3.11 -2.70 0.55
N ARG A 186 -2.89 -3.45 1.64
CA ARG A 186 -3.51 -3.15 2.93
C ARG A 186 -2.93 -1.89 3.58
N SER A 187 -1.61 -1.77 3.61
CA SER A 187 -0.95 -0.56 4.12
C SER A 187 -1.26 0.64 3.21
N GLY A 188 -1.39 0.43 1.90
CA GLY A 188 -1.78 1.44 0.93
C GLY A 188 -3.17 2.00 1.18
N PHE A 189 -4.16 1.13 1.41
CA PHE A 189 -5.52 1.54 1.76
C PHE A 189 -5.54 2.41 3.02
N VAL A 190 -4.86 1.99 4.09
CA VAL A 190 -4.80 2.73 5.35
C VAL A 190 -4.07 4.08 5.19
N THR A 191 -2.96 4.09 4.46
CA THR A 191 -2.20 5.32 4.19
C THR A 191 -3.02 6.31 3.37
N GLU A 192 -3.74 5.82 2.37
CA GLU A 192 -4.61 6.64 1.54
C GLU A 192 -5.80 7.21 2.31
N ALA A 193 -6.40 6.40 3.19
CA ALA A 193 -7.46 6.89 4.08
C ALA A 193 -6.95 8.04 4.96
N GLY A 194 -5.73 7.94 5.49
CA GLY A 194 -5.10 9.03 6.22
C GLY A 194 -4.84 10.27 5.36
N ARG A 195 -4.41 10.10 4.10
CA ARG A 195 -4.22 11.19 3.14
C ARG A 195 -5.52 11.94 2.84
N GLN A 196 -6.62 11.20 2.75
CA GLN A 196 -7.95 11.76 2.47
C GLN A 196 -8.69 12.21 3.72
N ASN A 197 -8.04 12.21 4.89
CA ASN A 197 -8.63 12.56 6.18
C ASN A 197 -9.92 11.77 6.53
N MET A 198 -9.99 10.51 6.07
CA MET A 198 -11.11 9.63 6.42
C MET A 198 -11.10 9.33 7.91
N PRO A 199 -12.26 9.09 8.55
CA PRO A 199 -12.31 8.72 9.95
C PRO A 199 -11.52 7.42 10.22
N LEU A 200 -10.66 7.43 11.24
CA LEU A 200 -9.83 6.28 11.60
C LEU A 200 -10.69 5.05 11.91
N GLN A 201 -11.82 5.25 12.59
CA GLN A 201 -12.73 4.17 12.98
C GLN A 201 -13.39 3.50 11.76
N GLU A 202 -13.80 4.26 10.76
CA GLU A 202 -14.32 3.71 9.50
C GLU A 202 -13.23 2.95 8.74
N THR A 203 -12.02 3.50 8.70
CA THR A 203 -10.86 2.82 8.12
C THR A 203 -10.58 1.48 8.83
N MET A 204 -10.69 1.45 10.16
CA MET A 204 -10.53 0.24 10.95
C MET A 204 -11.65 -0.77 10.72
N ALA A 205 -12.90 -0.33 10.62
CA ALA A 205 -14.04 -1.17 10.30
C ALA A 205 -13.87 -1.83 8.92
N MET A 206 -13.44 -1.07 7.91
CA MET A 206 -13.16 -1.59 6.57
C MET A 206 -12.02 -2.61 6.57
N THR A 207 -10.93 -2.32 7.26
CA THR A 207 -9.75 -3.19 7.27
C THR A 207 -9.88 -4.38 8.23
N GLY A 208 -10.79 -4.33 9.21
CA GLY A 208 -10.93 -5.32 10.27
C GLY A 208 -9.76 -5.34 11.27
N HIS A 209 -9.13 -4.17 11.52
CA HIS A 209 -8.14 -4.05 12.58
C HIS A 209 -8.83 -3.84 13.93
N ARG A 210 -8.38 -4.60 14.94
CA ARG A 210 -8.89 -4.49 16.32
C ARG A 210 -8.08 -3.52 17.18
N SER A 211 -6.81 -3.30 16.83
CA SER A 211 -5.93 -2.37 17.55
C SER A 211 -5.64 -1.14 16.72
N THR A 212 -5.80 0.03 17.33
CA THR A 212 -5.45 1.32 16.74
C THR A 212 -3.96 1.44 16.49
N ASP A 213 -3.09 0.86 17.33
CA ASP A 213 -1.64 0.99 17.24
C ASP A 213 -1.10 0.47 15.91
N THR A 214 -1.64 -0.66 15.43
CA THR A 214 -1.22 -1.26 14.16
C THR A 214 -1.59 -0.39 12.95
N VAL A 215 -2.72 0.31 13.03
CA VAL A 215 -3.25 1.14 11.93
C VAL A 215 -2.66 2.55 11.99
N ALA A 216 -2.52 3.10 13.22
CA ALA A 216 -2.13 4.48 13.44
C ALA A 216 -0.83 4.86 12.75
N GLY A 217 0.14 3.96 12.68
CA GLY A 217 1.42 4.22 12.03
C GLY A 217 1.28 4.52 10.53
N TYR A 218 0.51 3.71 9.81
CA TYR A 218 0.26 3.92 8.37
C TYR A 218 -0.68 5.09 8.12
N PHE A 219 -1.72 5.21 8.94
CA PHE A 219 -2.70 6.29 8.85
C PHE A 219 -2.06 7.66 9.05
N ARG A 220 -1.25 7.82 10.12
CA ARG A 220 -0.51 9.06 10.40
C ARG A 220 0.49 9.39 9.30
N ALA A 221 1.17 8.39 8.74
CA ALA A 221 2.09 8.60 7.62
C ALA A 221 1.37 9.18 6.39
N GLY A 222 0.12 8.77 6.13
CA GLY A 222 -0.73 9.35 5.09
C GLY A 222 -1.15 10.78 5.44
N ALA A 223 -1.73 10.98 6.63
CA ALA A 223 -2.21 12.28 7.09
C ALA A 223 -1.09 13.34 7.17
N ALA A 224 0.10 12.95 7.57
CA ALA A 224 1.24 13.87 7.64
C ALA A 224 1.61 14.49 6.28
N GLN A 225 1.41 13.76 5.17
CA GLN A 225 1.73 14.25 3.82
C GLN A 225 0.80 15.37 3.35
N VAL A 226 -0.39 15.49 3.93
CA VAL A 226 -1.40 16.49 3.58
C VAL A 226 -1.71 17.42 4.75
N SER A 227 -0.91 17.38 5.81
CA SER A 227 -1.13 18.12 7.03
C SER A 227 -1.17 19.63 6.78
N ALA A 228 -2.29 20.25 7.13
CA ALA A 228 -2.44 21.70 7.08
C ALA A 228 -1.45 22.41 8.03
N VAL A 229 -1.10 21.76 9.16
CA VAL A 229 -0.11 22.27 10.12
C VAL A 229 1.27 22.37 9.50
N ALA A 230 1.67 21.36 8.69
CA ALA A 230 2.95 21.41 7.97
C ALA A 230 3.00 22.51 6.90
N ARG A 231 1.84 23.01 6.46
CA ARG A 231 1.70 24.07 5.44
C ARG A 231 1.35 25.45 6.04
N MET A 232 1.50 25.63 7.32
CA MET A 232 1.17 26.92 7.99
C MET A 232 1.91 28.11 7.38
N MET A 233 3.14 27.91 6.89
CA MET A 233 3.92 28.94 6.22
C MET A 233 3.42 29.27 4.79
N ASP A 234 2.70 28.34 4.15
CA ASP A 234 2.18 28.50 2.80
C ASP A 234 0.76 29.10 2.79
N SER A 235 0.09 29.15 3.94
CA SER A 235 -1.31 29.62 4.06
C SER A 235 -1.51 31.14 3.87
N GLY A 236 -0.41 31.91 3.73
CA GLY A 236 -0.46 33.35 3.47
C GLY A 236 -0.80 33.77 2.04
N LYS A 237 -1.00 32.83 1.09
CA LYS A 237 -1.25 33.10 -0.34
C LYS A 237 -2.63 32.65 -0.83
N ARG A 238 -3.65 32.68 -0.01
CA ARG A 238 -5.00 32.64 -0.55
C ARG A 238 -5.39 34.05 -1.02
N GLY A 239 -5.30 34.27 -2.33
CA GLY A 239 -5.91 35.43 -2.97
C GLY A 239 -7.41 35.49 -2.67
N PRO A 240 -8.05 36.66 -2.84
CA PRO A 240 -9.48 36.85 -2.52
C PRO A 240 -10.31 35.90 -3.37
N VAL A 241 -11.23 35.19 -2.68
CA VAL A 241 -12.31 34.46 -3.33
C VAL A 241 -13.20 35.52 -3.95
N GLU A 242 -13.18 35.65 -5.27
CA GLU A 242 -14.16 36.46 -5.98
C GLU A 242 -15.54 35.88 -5.75
N SER A 243 -16.37 36.75 -5.20
CA SER A 243 -17.81 36.55 -4.93
C SER A 243 -18.64 36.64 -6.21
#